data_4dc5992a721ef88cc584a824d37ad5b6
#
_entry.id   4dc5992a721ef88cc584a824d37ad5b6
#
_cell.length_a   1.000
_cell.length_b   1.000
_cell.length_c   1.000
_cell.angle_alpha   90.00
_cell.angle_beta   90.00
_cell.angle_gamma   90.00
#
_symmetry.space_group_name_H-M   'P 1'
#
loop_
_entity.id
_entity.type
_entity.pdbx_description
1 polymer ?
#
loop_
_entity_poly.entity_id
_entity_poly.type
_entity_poly.pdbx_seq_one_letter_code
_entity_poly.pdbx_strand_id
1 'polypeptide(L)'
;MRRTSGRRTALRSLAGVLAATLILSVGACGDDSTGDPGGVAQAGPNGVDDGSELTLWTRAPLEKQAKLLVDAYNAGHKNKVKLTVVPNDDYVAKVGAAAGSDSLPDLFAADIVYVPNWVNQGLFQDLSANIDGLSFKDSINKGHLAAGTLDGKKHVLPFVLDLSMLFWNKQLFKDAGLDPEKAPANLEEYAAAAKAVQAMKKDGIYGTAAGLNCGGCLVFTWFPSVWADGGEVLSDDGTESKLADDTAKKVYSIWADLWRSGAVLPASAGETGPTWTAAFTEGKVGLMLYPATLLSSTPFDVGVAGIPGPGGGASTFVGGDGIGVSKDSKKATQAWNFLSWMMSEEAQVEVLGKNKDVTSRSDLAKNKYATADPRLVTINEVAGKGDTPVAMNFQQAFNAPNSPWLTLVRNQVLEGSGDAQKDNNEITAVLKQ
;
A
#
# COMPACT_ATOMS: atom_id res chain seq x y z
N MET A 1 -37.67 -56.68 -29.92
CA MET A 1 -39.04 -57.14 -29.52
C MET A 1 -39.78 -56.00 -28.89
N ARG A 2 -40.83 -55.60 -29.58
CA ARG A 2 -42.15 -55.08 -29.16
C ARG A 2 -42.14 -53.87 -28.20
N ARG A 3 -42.50 -52.64 -28.69
CA ARG A 3 -43.86 -52.11 -28.97
C ARG A 3 -44.69 -52.07 -27.67
N THR A 4 -45.34 -50.99 -27.24
CA THR A 4 -46.39 -50.15 -27.85
C THR A 4 -46.65 -49.00 -26.87
N SER A 5 -46.79 -47.75 -27.26
CA SER A 5 -47.92 -47.01 -27.84
C SER A 5 -49.02 -46.67 -26.83
N GLY A 6 -49.38 -45.41 -26.75
CA GLY A 6 -50.72 -44.89 -26.94
C GLY A 6 -50.99 -43.68 -26.07
N ARG A 7 -51.06 -42.51 -26.67
CA ARG A 7 -52.24 -41.77 -27.21
C ARG A 7 -53.13 -41.14 -26.11
N ARG A 8 -53.07 -39.79 -26.07
CA ARG A 8 -54.16 -38.85 -26.53
C ARG A 8 -55.39 -38.78 -25.62
N THR A 9 -55.82 -37.59 -25.17
CA THR A 9 -56.76 -36.60 -25.75
C THR A 9 -57.03 -35.55 -24.69
N ALA A 10 -56.91 -34.31 -24.82
CA ALA A 10 -57.64 -33.26 -25.52
C ALA A 10 -59.02 -32.87 -24.88
N LEU A 11 -59.12 -31.63 -24.66
CA LEU A 11 -60.22 -30.67 -24.91
C LEU A 11 -61.06 -30.11 -23.75
N ARG A 12 -61.07 -28.78 -23.78
CA ARG A 12 -62.19 -27.80 -23.73
C ARG A 12 -62.68 -27.34 -22.34
N SER A 13 -62.64 -26.14 -22.01
CA SER A 13 -63.22 -24.84 -22.44
C SER A 13 -64.27 -24.32 -21.46
N LEU A 14 -64.30 -23.05 -21.33
CA LEU A 14 -65.31 -22.01 -21.07
C LEU A 14 -65.20 -21.40 -19.66
N ALA A 15 -64.81 -20.17 -19.57
CA ALA A 15 -65.52 -18.90 -19.74
C ALA A 15 -66.39 -18.50 -18.56
N GLY A 16 -66.11 -17.33 -18.02
CA GLY A 16 -67.19 -16.54 -17.47
C GLY A 16 -66.86 -15.60 -16.32
N VAL A 17 -66.87 -14.33 -16.63
CA VAL A 17 -67.56 -13.22 -16.00
C VAL A 17 -66.80 -12.36 -14.93
N LEU A 18 -66.70 -11.12 -15.32
CA LEU A 18 -66.40 -9.85 -14.66
C LEU A 18 -66.97 -9.70 -13.24
N ALA A 19 -66.17 -9.06 -12.39
CA ALA A 19 -66.67 -8.06 -11.46
C ALA A 19 -65.61 -6.98 -11.24
N ALA A 20 -65.93 -5.76 -11.63
CA ALA A 20 -65.15 -4.56 -11.42
C ALA A 20 -65.31 -4.06 -9.97
N THR A 21 -64.22 -3.72 -9.32
CA THR A 21 -64.25 -2.78 -8.19
C THR A 21 -63.09 -1.80 -8.30
N LEU A 22 -63.46 -0.53 -8.49
CA LEU A 22 -62.56 0.61 -8.38
C LEU A 22 -62.01 0.71 -6.96
N ILE A 23 -60.70 0.86 -6.82
CA ILE A 23 -60.08 1.50 -5.65
C ILE A 23 -59.02 2.48 -6.14
N LEU A 24 -59.04 3.65 -5.56
CA LEU A 24 -58.33 4.88 -5.86
C LEU A 24 -56.79 4.69 -5.96
N SER A 25 -56.24 5.30 -6.98
CA SER A 25 -54.86 5.58 -7.19
C SER A 25 -54.30 6.58 -6.16
N VAL A 26 -53.31 6.18 -5.41
CA VAL A 26 -52.33 7.11 -4.83
C VAL A 26 -51.05 6.93 -5.65
N GLY A 27 -50.68 8.01 -6.33
CA GLY A 27 -49.51 8.07 -7.17
C GLY A 27 -48.22 7.90 -6.34
N ALA A 28 -47.41 6.93 -6.73
CA ALA A 28 -45.99 6.88 -6.42
C ALA A 28 -45.25 7.09 -7.77
N CYS A 29 -44.59 8.22 -7.88
CA CYS A 29 -43.63 8.44 -8.95
C CYS A 29 -42.53 7.35 -8.84
N GLY A 30 -42.54 6.42 -9.74
CA GLY A 30 -41.42 5.52 -9.97
C GLY A 30 -40.38 6.27 -10.80
N ASP A 31 -39.25 6.48 -10.22
CA ASP A 31 -38.06 6.94 -10.94
C ASP A 31 -37.44 5.72 -11.60
N ASP A 32 -37.53 5.64 -12.93
CA ASP A 32 -36.84 4.65 -13.73
C ASP A 32 -35.34 5.00 -13.79
N SER A 33 -34.62 4.63 -12.74
CA SER A 33 -33.17 4.58 -12.83
C SER A 33 -32.75 3.25 -13.45
N THR A 34 -32.38 3.32 -14.73
CA THR A 34 -31.58 2.28 -15.40
C THR A 34 -30.24 2.18 -14.69
N GLY A 35 -30.16 1.33 -13.68
CA GLY A 35 -28.92 1.07 -12.93
C GLY A 35 -27.93 0.33 -13.82
N ASP A 36 -26.72 0.90 -13.93
CA ASP A 36 -25.54 0.25 -14.48
C ASP A 36 -25.25 -1.02 -13.64
N PRO A 37 -25.10 -2.23 -14.25
CA PRO A 37 -25.02 -3.48 -13.49
C PRO A 37 -23.65 -3.76 -12.83
N GLY A 38 -23.00 -2.78 -12.22
CA GLY A 38 -21.67 -2.94 -11.60
C GLY A 38 -21.38 -2.13 -10.35
N GLY A 39 -22.26 -1.21 -9.94
CA GLY A 39 -22.03 -0.35 -8.78
C GLY A 39 -22.68 -0.91 -7.50
N VAL A 40 -22.04 -0.64 -6.35
CA VAL A 40 -22.64 -0.88 -5.03
C VAL A 40 -23.90 -0.01 -4.91
N ALA A 41 -25.04 -0.61 -4.61
CA ALA A 41 -26.27 0.13 -4.34
C ALA A 41 -25.98 1.26 -3.34
N GLN A 42 -26.43 2.49 -3.64
CA GLN A 42 -26.15 3.68 -2.85
C GLN A 42 -26.72 3.51 -1.44
N ALA A 43 -25.95 2.88 -0.55
CA ALA A 43 -26.21 2.90 0.87
C ALA A 43 -25.94 4.33 1.36
N GLY A 44 -26.70 4.81 2.33
CA GLY A 44 -26.40 6.10 2.97
C GLY A 44 -24.92 6.21 3.35
N PRO A 45 -24.40 7.39 3.70
CA PRO A 45 -22.96 7.67 3.84
C PRO A 45 -22.22 6.68 4.75
N ASN A 46 -22.92 6.01 5.66
CA ASN A 46 -22.34 5.08 6.63
C ASN A 46 -22.67 3.59 6.34
N GLY A 47 -23.29 3.25 5.22
CA GLY A 47 -23.68 1.87 4.93
C GLY A 47 -24.78 1.31 5.87
N VAL A 48 -24.86 -0.04 5.94
CA VAL A 48 -25.90 -0.76 6.71
C VAL A 48 -25.26 -1.57 7.84
N ASP A 49 -25.77 -1.40 9.07
CA ASP A 49 -25.34 -2.15 10.27
C ASP A 49 -26.53 -2.98 10.81
N ASP A 50 -26.79 -4.14 10.20
CA ASP A 50 -27.96 -4.99 10.43
C ASP A 50 -27.64 -6.27 11.21
N GLY A 51 -26.39 -6.50 11.59
CA GLY A 51 -25.92 -7.71 12.28
C GLY A 51 -25.37 -8.80 11.35
N SER A 52 -25.09 -8.45 10.10
CA SER A 52 -24.45 -9.37 9.15
C SER A 52 -23.02 -9.74 9.55
N GLU A 53 -22.62 -10.98 9.26
CA GLU A 53 -21.23 -11.41 9.32
C GLU A 53 -20.56 -11.12 7.98
N LEU A 54 -19.42 -10.42 8.00
CA LEU A 54 -18.57 -10.11 6.86
C LEU A 54 -17.28 -10.91 6.96
N THR A 55 -16.73 -11.33 5.83
CA THR A 55 -15.43 -11.99 5.76
C THR A 55 -14.39 -11.02 5.22
N LEU A 56 -13.22 -10.94 5.88
CA LEU A 56 -12.10 -10.10 5.49
C LEU A 56 -10.81 -10.93 5.39
N TRP A 57 -10.11 -10.82 4.25
CA TRP A 57 -8.75 -11.37 4.12
C TRP A 57 -7.71 -10.25 4.15
N THR A 58 -6.61 -10.52 4.87
CA THR A 58 -5.39 -9.68 4.87
C THR A 58 -4.15 -10.55 4.85
N ARG A 59 -3.03 -9.97 4.46
CA ARG A 59 -1.72 -10.64 4.51
C ARG A 59 -1.04 -10.46 5.87
N ALA A 60 -0.19 -11.41 6.25
CA ALA A 60 0.45 -11.48 7.56
C ALA A 60 1.22 -10.22 8.00
N PRO A 61 1.93 -9.46 7.13
CA PRO A 61 2.63 -8.25 7.55
C PRO A 61 1.76 -7.20 8.24
N LEU A 62 0.45 -7.16 7.95
CA LEU A 62 -0.50 -6.21 8.54
C LEU A 62 -1.46 -6.84 9.57
N GLU A 63 -1.19 -8.07 10.03
CA GLU A 63 -2.04 -8.77 10.99
C GLU A 63 -2.39 -7.93 12.22
N LYS A 64 -1.40 -7.26 12.81
CA LYS A 64 -1.60 -6.47 14.03
C LYS A 64 -2.61 -5.36 13.81
N GLN A 65 -2.43 -4.55 12.78
CA GLN A 65 -3.31 -3.40 12.47
C GLN A 65 -4.71 -3.88 12.05
N ALA A 66 -4.78 -4.90 11.20
CA ALA A 66 -6.04 -5.50 10.78
C ALA A 66 -6.85 -6.01 11.98
N LYS A 67 -6.17 -6.70 12.90
CA LYS A 67 -6.80 -7.21 14.13
C LYS A 67 -7.29 -6.09 15.02
N LEU A 68 -6.52 -5.03 15.23
CA LEU A 68 -6.95 -3.87 16.02
C LEU A 68 -8.20 -3.20 15.44
N LEU A 69 -8.25 -2.99 14.11
CA LEU A 69 -9.41 -2.41 13.44
C LEU A 69 -10.64 -3.33 13.55
N VAL A 70 -10.47 -4.61 13.29
CA VAL A 70 -11.57 -5.58 13.34
C VAL A 70 -12.11 -5.75 14.76
N ASP A 71 -11.24 -5.86 15.76
CA ASP A 71 -11.65 -5.99 17.17
C ASP A 71 -12.42 -4.74 17.64
N ALA A 72 -11.93 -3.53 17.29
CA ALA A 72 -12.61 -2.28 17.63
C ALA A 72 -13.98 -2.15 16.94
N TYR A 73 -14.04 -2.43 15.62
CA TYR A 73 -15.30 -2.44 14.89
C TYR A 73 -16.32 -3.42 15.50
N ASN A 74 -15.88 -4.66 15.73
CA ASN A 74 -16.73 -5.70 16.28
C ASN A 74 -17.23 -5.40 17.69
N ALA A 75 -16.53 -4.57 18.47
CA ALA A 75 -16.98 -4.12 19.78
C ALA A 75 -18.11 -3.09 19.69
N GLY A 76 -18.09 -2.20 18.67
CA GLY A 76 -19.00 -1.05 18.57
C GLY A 76 -20.18 -1.23 17.61
N HIS A 77 -20.19 -2.25 16.73
CA HIS A 77 -21.17 -2.41 15.67
C HIS A 77 -21.94 -3.73 15.78
N LYS A 78 -23.13 -3.77 15.18
CA LYS A 78 -23.94 -5.00 15.08
C LYS A 78 -23.32 -5.97 14.08
N ASN A 79 -22.93 -5.47 12.90
CA ASN A 79 -22.17 -6.27 11.93
C ASN A 79 -20.89 -6.81 12.57
N LYS A 80 -20.46 -7.99 12.15
CA LYS A 80 -19.23 -8.61 12.64
C LYS A 80 -18.32 -8.97 11.49
N VAL A 81 -17.06 -8.57 11.58
CA VAL A 81 -16.04 -8.90 10.60
C VAL A 81 -15.23 -10.09 11.10
N LYS A 82 -15.16 -11.15 10.29
CA LYS A 82 -14.35 -12.33 10.51
C LYS A 82 -13.06 -12.22 9.72
N LEU A 83 -11.95 -11.94 10.42
CA LEU A 83 -10.63 -11.79 9.83
C LEU A 83 -9.99 -13.14 9.52
N THR A 84 -9.42 -13.27 8.33
CA THR A 84 -8.48 -14.33 7.95
C THR A 84 -7.14 -13.71 7.57
N VAL A 85 -6.10 -14.06 8.29
CA VAL A 85 -4.72 -13.68 8.01
C VAL A 85 -4.07 -14.77 7.18
N VAL A 86 -3.47 -14.41 6.06
CA VAL A 86 -2.83 -15.33 5.12
C VAL A 86 -1.33 -15.04 5.09
N PRO A 87 -0.45 -16.06 5.09
CA PRO A 87 0.98 -15.87 4.90
C PRO A 87 1.27 -15.02 3.64
N ASN A 88 2.24 -14.13 3.73
CA ASN A 88 2.52 -13.18 2.65
C ASN A 88 2.78 -13.88 1.30
N ASP A 89 3.59 -14.93 1.32
CA ASP A 89 4.01 -15.66 0.10
C ASP A 89 2.85 -16.44 -0.56
N ASP A 90 1.82 -16.79 0.21
CA ASP A 90 0.64 -17.53 -0.28
C ASP A 90 -0.49 -16.60 -0.72
N TYR A 91 -0.42 -15.31 -0.37
CA TYR A 91 -1.57 -14.39 -0.47
C TYR A 91 -2.04 -14.19 -1.92
N VAL A 92 -1.11 -13.88 -2.82
CA VAL A 92 -1.41 -13.63 -4.24
C VAL A 92 -2.02 -14.88 -4.90
N ALA A 93 -1.43 -16.05 -4.63
CA ALA A 93 -1.94 -17.32 -5.17
C ALA A 93 -3.34 -17.65 -4.64
N LYS A 94 -3.60 -17.40 -3.35
CA LYS A 94 -4.91 -17.62 -2.73
C LYS A 94 -5.98 -16.70 -3.31
N VAL A 95 -5.68 -15.41 -3.48
CA VAL A 95 -6.62 -14.45 -4.10
C VAL A 95 -6.90 -14.85 -5.55
N GLY A 96 -5.86 -15.18 -6.32
CA GLY A 96 -6.02 -15.63 -7.72
C GLY A 96 -6.90 -16.88 -7.85
N ALA A 97 -6.70 -17.89 -7.00
CA ALA A 97 -7.52 -19.11 -7.00
C ALA A 97 -8.98 -18.82 -6.63
N ALA A 98 -9.21 -17.96 -5.64
CA ALA A 98 -10.56 -17.56 -5.22
C ALA A 98 -11.27 -16.72 -6.29
N ALA A 99 -10.56 -15.81 -6.94
CA ALA A 99 -11.09 -15.00 -8.03
C ALA A 99 -11.55 -15.84 -9.24
N GLY A 100 -10.81 -16.92 -9.53
CA GLY A 100 -11.15 -17.87 -10.60
C GLY A 100 -12.30 -18.84 -10.26
N SER A 101 -12.72 -18.92 -9.00
CA SER A 101 -13.80 -19.81 -8.52
C SER A 101 -14.97 -19.06 -7.88
N ASP A 102 -15.05 -17.73 -8.06
CA ASP A 102 -16.09 -16.86 -7.49
C ASP A 102 -16.27 -17.06 -5.97
N SER A 103 -15.16 -17.18 -5.25
CA SER A 103 -15.12 -17.46 -3.81
C SER A 103 -14.29 -16.48 -3.00
N LEU A 104 -14.11 -15.27 -3.53
CA LEU A 104 -13.47 -14.16 -2.78
C LEU A 104 -14.29 -13.84 -1.51
N PRO A 105 -13.65 -13.40 -0.42
CA PRO A 105 -14.35 -12.93 0.77
C PRO A 105 -15.15 -11.65 0.48
N ASP A 106 -15.95 -11.16 1.43
CA ASP A 106 -16.70 -9.91 1.25
C ASP A 106 -15.75 -8.72 1.07
N LEU A 107 -14.64 -8.70 1.81
CA LEU A 107 -13.60 -7.68 1.80
C LEU A 107 -12.23 -8.34 1.69
N PHE A 108 -11.30 -7.75 0.97
CA PHE A 108 -9.90 -8.15 1.04
C PHE A 108 -8.96 -6.96 0.86
N ALA A 109 -7.86 -7.00 1.60
CA ALA A 109 -6.80 -6.02 1.52
C ALA A 109 -5.71 -6.53 0.55
N ALA A 110 -5.05 -5.63 -0.13
CA ALA A 110 -3.99 -5.91 -1.08
C ALA A 110 -2.82 -4.96 -0.86
N ASP A 111 -1.59 -5.47 -0.93
CA ASP A 111 -0.44 -4.59 -1.08
C ASP A 111 -0.72 -3.60 -2.21
N ILE A 112 -0.47 -2.33 -1.93
CA ILE A 112 -0.86 -1.24 -2.83
C ILE A 112 -0.29 -1.41 -4.25
N VAL A 113 0.84 -2.05 -4.40
CA VAL A 113 1.47 -2.30 -5.71
C VAL A 113 0.77 -3.37 -6.55
N TYR A 114 -0.10 -4.21 -5.95
CA TYR A 114 -0.94 -5.17 -6.68
C TYR A 114 -2.31 -4.59 -7.05
N VAL A 115 -2.74 -3.55 -6.34
CA VAL A 115 -4.08 -2.98 -6.50
C VAL A 115 -4.40 -2.59 -7.93
N PRO A 116 -3.53 -1.88 -8.69
CA PRO A 116 -3.84 -1.52 -10.08
C PRO A 116 -4.18 -2.72 -10.95
N ASN A 117 -3.38 -3.79 -10.86
CA ASN A 117 -3.59 -5.02 -11.60
C ASN A 117 -4.90 -5.71 -11.22
N TRP A 118 -5.23 -5.81 -9.93
CA TRP A 118 -6.43 -6.47 -9.45
C TRP A 118 -7.71 -5.68 -9.71
N VAL A 119 -7.62 -4.34 -9.70
CA VAL A 119 -8.71 -3.47 -10.17
C VAL A 119 -8.95 -3.69 -11.66
N ASN A 120 -7.89 -3.74 -12.48
CA ASN A 120 -7.99 -4.01 -13.91
C ASN A 120 -8.58 -5.40 -14.22
N GLN A 121 -8.34 -6.40 -13.38
CA GLN A 121 -8.96 -7.72 -13.45
C GLN A 121 -10.43 -7.74 -12.96
N GLY A 122 -10.96 -6.61 -12.50
CA GLY A 122 -12.34 -6.50 -12.01
C GLY A 122 -12.60 -7.24 -10.69
N LEU A 123 -11.59 -7.38 -9.81
CA LEU A 123 -11.75 -8.10 -8.55
C LEU A 123 -12.50 -7.31 -7.47
N PHE A 124 -12.63 -5.98 -7.65
CA PHE A 124 -13.29 -5.08 -6.70
C PHE A 124 -14.53 -4.42 -7.32
N GLN A 125 -15.52 -4.17 -6.50
CA GLN A 125 -16.70 -3.39 -6.87
C GLN A 125 -16.37 -1.89 -6.95
N ASP A 126 -17.16 -1.13 -7.73
CA ASP A 126 -17.05 0.32 -7.83
C ASP A 126 -17.59 0.99 -6.54
N LEU A 127 -16.74 1.73 -5.87
CA LEU A 127 -17.03 2.48 -4.64
C LEU A 127 -17.09 4.00 -4.86
N SER A 128 -17.06 4.48 -6.11
CA SER A 128 -16.93 5.90 -6.44
C SER A 128 -17.97 6.76 -5.72
N ALA A 129 -19.26 6.42 -5.85
CA ALA A 129 -20.33 7.19 -5.23
C ALA A 129 -20.23 7.23 -3.69
N ASN A 130 -19.77 6.13 -3.09
CA ASN A 130 -19.58 6.01 -1.65
C ASN A 130 -18.39 6.86 -1.17
N ILE A 131 -17.25 6.78 -1.85
CA ILE A 131 -16.03 7.53 -1.52
C ILE A 131 -16.26 9.03 -1.73
N ASP A 132 -16.89 9.41 -2.85
CA ASP A 132 -17.21 10.81 -3.16
C ASP A 132 -18.21 11.43 -2.20
N GLY A 133 -19.05 10.62 -1.56
CA GLY A 133 -19.96 11.01 -0.50
C GLY A 133 -19.33 11.28 0.86
N LEU A 134 -18.06 10.91 1.09
CA LEU A 134 -17.37 11.16 2.34
C LEU A 134 -17.03 12.65 2.48
N SER A 135 -17.38 13.26 3.61
CA SER A 135 -17.11 14.68 3.89
C SER A 135 -15.62 15.02 3.96
N PHE A 136 -14.79 14.03 4.20
CA PHE A 136 -13.32 14.13 4.33
C PHE A 136 -12.56 13.48 3.16
N LYS A 137 -13.22 13.22 2.04
CA LYS A 137 -12.62 12.54 0.87
C LYS A 137 -11.31 13.17 0.40
N ASP A 138 -11.22 14.50 0.45
CA ASP A 138 -10.03 15.25 -0.02
C ASP A 138 -8.82 15.11 0.92
N SER A 139 -9.04 14.59 2.13
CA SER A 139 -8.00 14.30 3.12
C SER A 139 -7.47 12.85 3.02
N ILE A 140 -8.16 11.97 2.29
CA ILE A 140 -7.73 10.58 2.11
C ILE A 140 -6.44 10.55 1.28
N ASN A 141 -5.52 9.63 1.62
CA ASN A 141 -4.25 9.50 0.91
C ASN A 141 -4.46 9.34 -0.60
N LYS A 142 -3.90 10.28 -1.37
CA LYS A 142 -4.12 10.40 -2.82
C LYS A 142 -3.45 9.26 -3.60
N GLY A 143 -2.27 8.80 -3.16
CA GLY A 143 -1.54 7.72 -3.81
C GLY A 143 -2.33 6.41 -3.78
N HIS A 144 -2.87 6.04 -2.62
CA HIS A 144 -3.72 4.85 -2.49
C HIS A 144 -5.02 4.97 -3.29
N LEU A 145 -5.66 6.15 -3.30
CA LEU A 145 -6.84 6.36 -4.14
C LEU A 145 -6.50 6.25 -5.63
N ALA A 146 -5.36 6.81 -6.06
CA ALA A 146 -4.90 6.72 -7.45
C ALA A 146 -4.62 5.27 -7.86
N ALA A 147 -3.93 4.50 -7.02
CA ALA A 147 -3.66 3.08 -7.26
C ALA A 147 -4.95 2.25 -7.41
N GLY A 148 -6.02 2.64 -6.70
CA GLY A 148 -7.33 1.98 -6.75
C GLY A 148 -8.30 2.59 -7.76
N THR A 149 -7.86 3.48 -8.65
CA THR A 149 -8.72 4.16 -9.63
C THR A 149 -8.42 3.66 -11.04
N LEU A 150 -9.46 3.20 -11.74
CA LEU A 150 -9.40 2.80 -13.13
C LEU A 150 -10.56 3.45 -13.88
N ASP A 151 -10.29 4.08 -15.03
CA ASP A 151 -11.30 4.78 -15.86
C ASP A 151 -12.17 5.76 -15.07
N GLY A 152 -11.56 6.45 -14.08
CA GLY A 152 -12.23 7.40 -13.20
C GLY A 152 -13.07 6.76 -12.08
N LYS A 153 -13.15 5.44 -12.02
CA LYS A 153 -13.87 4.69 -10.98
C LYS A 153 -12.93 4.30 -9.84
N LYS A 154 -13.34 4.54 -8.60
CA LYS A 154 -12.59 4.24 -7.38
C LYS A 154 -13.05 2.92 -6.78
N HIS A 155 -12.13 2.02 -6.52
CA HIS A 155 -12.42 0.65 -6.10
C HIS A 155 -11.92 0.31 -4.71
N VAL A 156 -10.93 1.06 -4.19
CA VAL A 156 -10.32 0.78 -2.89
C VAL A 156 -10.14 2.05 -2.06
N LEU A 157 -10.09 1.86 -0.75
CA LEU A 157 -9.63 2.83 0.24
C LEU A 157 -8.29 2.39 0.83
N PRO A 158 -7.48 3.30 1.39
CA PRO A 158 -6.34 2.92 2.21
C PRO A 158 -6.78 2.03 3.37
N PHE A 159 -6.14 0.88 3.55
CA PHE A 159 -6.36 0.02 4.72
C PHE A 159 -5.41 0.41 5.85
N VAL A 160 -4.12 0.28 5.60
CA VAL A 160 -3.04 0.69 6.49
C VAL A 160 -1.94 1.30 5.64
N LEU A 161 -1.42 2.44 6.04
CA LEU A 161 -0.23 3.03 5.40
C LEU A 161 1.04 2.49 6.05
N ASP A 162 2.04 2.24 5.22
CA ASP A 162 3.42 2.01 5.63
C ASP A 162 4.33 2.97 4.88
N LEU A 163 5.12 3.75 5.62
CA LEU A 163 5.97 4.80 5.06
C LEU A 163 7.44 4.45 5.21
N SER A 164 8.23 4.77 4.20
CA SER A 164 9.68 4.67 4.30
C SER A 164 10.29 5.96 4.85
N MET A 165 11.24 5.81 5.76
CA MET A 165 11.85 6.89 6.50
C MET A 165 13.36 6.76 6.53
N LEU A 166 14.04 7.87 6.76
CA LEU A 166 15.43 7.90 7.20
C LEU A 166 15.46 7.79 8.72
N PHE A 167 16.22 6.82 9.23
CA PHE A 167 16.55 6.66 10.65
C PHE A 167 18.04 6.85 10.89
N TRP A 168 18.42 7.42 12.03
CA TRP A 168 19.82 7.42 12.47
C TRP A 168 19.93 7.15 13.97
N ASN A 169 21.01 6.44 14.34
CA ASN A 169 21.37 6.17 15.72
C ASN A 169 22.06 7.42 16.30
N LYS A 170 21.39 8.14 17.19
CA LYS A 170 21.90 9.39 17.77
C LYS A 170 23.20 9.19 18.53
N GLN A 171 23.41 8.04 19.20
CA GLN A 171 24.65 7.76 19.92
C GLN A 171 25.83 7.58 18.95
N LEU A 172 25.64 6.82 17.86
CA LEU A 172 26.69 6.63 16.84
C LEU A 172 27.00 7.94 16.10
N PHE A 173 26.01 8.80 15.87
CA PHE A 173 26.26 10.15 15.32
C PHE A 173 27.13 10.97 16.26
N LYS A 174 26.80 11.04 17.54
CA LYS A 174 27.59 11.72 18.56
C LYS A 174 29.02 11.19 18.63
N ASP A 175 29.18 9.87 18.64
CA ASP A 175 30.48 9.20 18.69
C ASP A 175 31.33 9.51 17.45
N ALA A 176 30.69 9.69 16.29
CA ALA A 176 31.32 10.07 15.02
C ALA A 176 31.58 11.58 14.88
N GLY A 177 31.25 12.39 15.91
CA GLY A 177 31.39 13.84 15.88
C GLY A 177 30.35 14.58 15.06
N LEU A 178 29.20 13.90 14.77
CA LEU A 178 28.06 14.48 14.05
C LEU A 178 27.03 15.03 15.06
N ASP A 179 26.22 15.98 14.63
CA ASP A 179 25.09 16.48 15.43
C ASP A 179 23.97 15.42 15.48
N PRO A 180 23.68 14.85 16.66
CA PRO A 180 22.65 13.80 16.78
C PRO A 180 21.22 14.31 16.57
N GLU A 181 20.99 15.61 16.66
CA GLU A 181 19.66 16.21 16.48
C GLU A 181 19.42 16.72 15.04
N LYS A 182 20.42 16.66 14.16
CA LYS A 182 20.33 17.13 12.78
C LYS A 182 20.24 15.98 11.80
N ALA A 183 19.11 15.89 11.08
CA ALA A 183 18.98 14.98 9.95
C ALA A 183 19.90 15.41 8.79
N PRO A 184 20.47 14.45 8.01
CA PRO A 184 21.05 14.73 6.70
C PRO A 184 20.03 15.43 5.80
N ALA A 185 20.39 16.58 5.23
CA ALA A 185 19.50 17.42 4.42
C ALA A 185 19.36 16.91 2.97
N ASN A 186 20.33 16.12 2.51
CA ASN A 186 20.34 15.51 1.19
C ASN A 186 21.07 14.17 1.23
N LEU A 187 21.02 13.43 0.12
CA LEU A 187 21.60 12.07 0.06
C LEU A 187 23.13 12.11 0.10
N GLU A 188 23.78 13.20 -0.27
CA GLU A 188 25.23 13.38 -0.12
C GLU A 188 25.61 13.57 1.35
N GLU A 189 24.85 14.34 2.13
CA GLU A 189 25.05 14.44 3.59
C GLU A 189 24.76 13.10 4.29
N TYR A 190 23.77 12.34 3.80
CA TYR A 190 23.54 10.95 4.26
C TYR A 190 24.81 10.11 4.05
N ALA A 191 25.37 10.15 2.84
CA ALA A 191 26.60 9.41 2.52
C ALA A 191 27.81 9.87 3.35
N ALA A 192 27.96 11.19 3.56
CA ALA A 192 29.00 11.73 4.41
C ALA A 192 28.86 11.27 5.87
N ALA A 193 27.65 11.26 6.41
CA ALA A 193 27.37 10.76 7.76
C ALA A 193 27.69 9.26 7.89
N ALA A 194 27.27 8.44 6.90
CA ALA A 194 27.59 7.02 6.87
C ALA A 194 29.12 6.78 6.87
N LYS A 195 29.86 7.52 6.05
CA LYS A 195 31.33 7.42 6.01
C LYS A 195 31.97 7.91 7.32
N ALA A 196 31.43 8.94 7.98
CA ALA A 196 31.94 9.39 9.28
C ALA A 196 31.77 8.32 10.37
N VAL A 197 30.61 7.64 10.42
CA VAL A 197 30.39 6.51 11.34
C VAL A 197 31.36 5.37 10.99
N GLN A 198 31.53 5.02 9.74
CA GLN A 198 32.48 3.98 9.31
C GLN A 198 33.94 4.32 9.67
N ALA A 199 34.31 5.60 9.58
CA ALA A 199 35.67 6.07 9.91
C ALA A 199 36.05 5.92 11.37
N MET A 200 35.11 5.70 12.28
CA MET A 200 35.41 5.36 13.69
C MET A 200 36.13 4.02 13.82
N LYS A 201 36.04 3.15 12.81
CA LYS A 201 36.66 1.80 12.78
C LYS A 201 36.34 0.96 14.02
N LYS A 202 35.16 1.15 14.61
CA LYS A 202 34.67 0.29 15.68
C LYS A 202 34.29 -1.07 15.10
N ASP A 203 34.76 -2.15 15.73
CA ASP A 203 34.48 -3.52 15.29
C ASP A 203 32.97 -3.78 15.23
N GLY A 204 32.51 -4.34 14.11
CA GLY A 204 31.11 -4.65 13.85
C GLY A 204 30.19 -3.43 13.63
N ILE A 205 30.74 -2.19 13.57
CA ILE A 205 29.97 -0.97 13.28
C ILE A 205 30.19 -0.55 11.82
N TYR A 206 29.11 -0.26 11.13
CA TYR A 206 29.08 0.21 9.74
C TYR A 206 28.33 1.54 9.61
N GLY A 207 28.59 2.28 8.55
CA GLY A 207 27.90 3.51 8.27
C GLY A 207 26.41 3.28 8.04
N THR A 208 26.08 2.38 7.11
CA THR A 208 24.70 2.07 6.71
C THR A 208 24.51 0.62 6.30
N ALA A 209 23.27 0.20 6.11
CA ALA A 209 22.88 -1.07 5.52
C ALA A 209 21.71 -0.87 4.53
N ALA A 210 21.57 -1.79 3.57
CA ALA A 210 20.50 -1.78 2.59
C ALA A 210 20.15 -3.22 2.15
N GLY A 211 18.94 -3.44 1.67
CA GLY A 211 18.56 -4.71 1.04
C GLY A 211 18.94 -4.74 -0.44
N LEU A 212 20.23 -4.86 -0.78
CA LEU A 212 20.71 -4.70 -2.16
C LEU A 212 20.33 -5.86 -3.10
N ASN A 213 19.77 -6.95 -2.57
CA ASN A 213 19.20 -8.05 -3.36
C ASN A 213 17.69 -8.22 -3.09
N CYS A 214 17.03 -7.16 -2.65
CA CYS A 214 15.61 -7.10 -2.37
C CYS A 214 14.98 -5.99 -3.21
N GLY A 215 14.32 -6.37 -4.32
CA GLY A 215 13.72 -5.39 -5.24
C GLY A 215 12.74 -4.45 -4.55
N GLY A 216 11.82 -4.99 -3.76
CA GLY A 216 10.85 -4.21 -2.98
C GLY A 216 11.50 -3.32 -1.91
N CYS A 217 12.56 -3.79 -1.23
CA CYS A 217 13.29 -2.98 -0.25
C CYS A 217 13.89 -1.72 -0.91
N LEU A 218 14.48 -1.89 -2.09
CA LEU A 218 15.10 -0.80 -2.84
C LEU A 218 14.07 0.16 -3.43
N VAL A 219 12.98 -0.35 -3.99
CA VAL A 219 11.85 0.47 -4.41
C VAL A 219 11.38 1.34 -3.24
N PHE A 220 11.12 0.71 -2.10
CA PHE A 220 10.58 1.37 -0.92
C PHE A 220 11.49 2.46 -0.35
N THR A 221 12.80 2.37 -0.57
CA THR A 221 13.78 3.29 0.02
C THR A 221 14.48 4.20 -0.97
N TRP A 222 14.60 3.84 -2.26
CA TRP A 222 15.34 4.64 -3.23
C TRP A 222 14.45 5.48 -4.15
N PHE A 223 13.24 5.01 -4.46
CA PHE A 223 12.28 5.84 -5.20
C PHE A 223 12.00 7.18 -4.52
N PRO A 224 11.80 7.21 -3.18
CA PRO A 224 11.68 8.47 -2.46
C PRO A 224 12.85 9.44 -2.65
N SER A 225 14.08 8.95 -2.79
CA SER A 225 15.23 9.82 -3.07
C SER A 225 15.15 10.45 -4.47
N VAL A 226 14.53 9.80 -5.44
CA VAL A 226 14.28 10.37 -6.76
C VAL A 226 13.18 11.43 -6.67
N TRP A 227 12.06 11.12 -6.03
CA TRP A 227 10.92 12.05 -5.87
C TRP A 227 11.28 13.28 -5.04
N ALA A 228 12.09 13.14 -3.99
CA ALA A 228 12.51 14.23 -3.13
C ALA A 228 13.29 15.32 -3.90
N ASP A 229 13.97 14.98 -4.99
CA ASP A 229 14.71 15.88 -5.87
C ASP A 229 13.88 16.28 -7.12
N GLY A 230 12.56 16.00 -7.11
CA GLY A 230 11.64 16.33 -8.20
C GLY A 230 11.73 15.43 -9.44
N GLY A 231 12.44 14.30 -9.35
CA GLY A 231 12.48 13.30 -10.42
C GLY A 231 11.28 12.36 -10.39
N GLU A 232 11.10 11.60 -11.44
CA GLU A 232 10.07 10.58 -11.60
C GLU A 232 10.68 9.19 -11.73
N VAL A 233 9.95 8.15 -11.35
CA VAL A 233 10.39 6.75 -11.46
C VAL A 233 9.66 6.02 -12.57
N LEU A 234 8.44 6.44 -12.90
CA LEU A 234 7.58 5.92 -13.95
C LEU A 234 6.97 7.07 -14.76
N SER A 235 6.48 6.78 -15.97
CA SER A 235 5.53 7.65 -16.68
C SER A 235 4.18 7.69 -15.95
N ASP A 236 3.38 8.73 -16.23
CA ASP A 236 2.05 8.94 -15.62
C ASP A 236 1.10 7.73 -15.82
N ASP A 237 1.23 7.01 -16.92
CA ASP A 237 0.45 5.81 -17.25
C ASP A 237 1.07 4.50 -16.69
N GLY A 238 2.21 4.59 -16.01
CA GLY A 238 2.91 3.45 -15.41
C GLY A 238 3.53 2.46 -16.40
N THR A 239 3.63 2.82 -17.69
CA THR A 239 4.11 1.91 -18.75
C THR A 239 5.58 2.07 -19.09
N GLU A 240 6.23 3.15 -18.64
CA GLU A 240 7.64 3.44 -18.92
C GLU A 240 8.41 3.74 -17.64
N SER A 241 9.59 3.17 -17.52
CA SER A 241 10.53 3.46 -16.46
C SER A 241 11.32 4.75 -16.76
N LYS A 242 11.48 5.60 -15.75
CA LYS A 242 12.32 6.82 -15.76
C LYS A 242 13.62 6.65 -14.98
N LEU A 243 13.97 5.43 -14.62
CA LEU A 243 15.11 5.09 -13.74
C LEU A 243 16.47 5.21 -14.41
N ALA A 244 16.56 5.71 -15.65
CA ALA A 244 17.78 6.16 -16.30
C ALA A 244 17.91 7.69 -16.38
N ASP A 245 17.00 8.44 -15.79
CA ASP A 245 17.09 9.90 -15.72
C ASP A 245 18.21 10.37 -14.78
N ASP A 246 18.64 11.62 -14.91
CA ASP A 246 19.82 12.14 -14.20
C ASP A 246 19.68 12.05 -12.68
N THR A 247 18.48 12.29 -12.13
CA THR A 247 18.25 12.18 -10.68
C THR A 247 18.42 10.76 -10.19
N ALA A 248 17.86 9.77 -10.89
CA ALA A 248 18.04 8.35 -10.55
C ALA A 248 19.50 7.91 -10.63
N LYS A 249 20.22 8.34 -11.68
CA LYS A 249 21.66 8.08 -11.83
C LYS A 249 22.50 8.67 -10.69
N LYS A 250 22.14 9.86 -10.18
CA LYS A 250 22.81 10.43 -8.99
C LYS A 250 22.58 9.55 -7.76
N VAL A 251 21.37 9.05 -7.54
CA VAL A 251 21.08 8.13 -6.43
C VAL A 251 22.00 6.91 -6.52
N TYR A 252 22.10 6.26 -7.69
CA TYR A 252 22.99 5.08 -7.87
C TYR A 252 24.45 5.44 -7.65
N SER A 253 24.90 6.58 -8.16
CA SER A 253 26.31 7.02 -8.00
C SER A 253 26.68 7.20 -6.52
N ILE A 254 25.79 7.79 -5.72
CA ILE A 254 26.01 7.98 -4.28
C ILE A 254 26.06 6.62 -3.56
N TRP A 255 25.15 5.70 -3.86
CA TRP A 255 25.14 4.37 -3.27
C TRP A 255 26.34 3.53 -3.74
N ALA A 256 26.76 3.65 -4.99
CA ALA A 256 27.98 2.99 -5.49
C ALA A 256 29.25 3.51 -4.78
N ASP A 257 29.30 4.80 -4.49
CA ASP A 257 30.40 5.41 -3.73
C ASP A 257 30.40 4.94 -2.26
N LEU A 258 29.21 4.85 -1.63
CA LEU A 258 29.04 4.26 -0.30
C LEU A 258 29.50 2.80 -0.27
N TRP A 259 29.13 2.00 -1.27
CA TRP A 259 29.52 0.61 -1.38
C TRP A 259 31.05 0.47 -1.52
N ARG A 260 31.66 1.20 -2.45
CA ARG A 260 33.11 1.16 -2.68
C ARG A 260 33.93 1.67 -1.49
N SER A 261 33.37 2.61 -0.71
CA SER A 261 34.03 3.13 0.51
C SER A 261 34.05 2.14 1.69
N GLY A 262 33.29 1.04 1.61
CA GLY A 262 33.09 0.10 2.69
C GLY A 262 32.19 0.61 3.82
N ALA A 263 31.46 1.71 3.61
CA ALA A 263 30.52 2.25 4.59
C ALA A 263 29.22 1.47 4.66
N VAL A 264 28.90 0.68 3.63
CA VAL A 264 27.74 -0.22 3.61
C VAL A 264 28.10 -1.56 4.24
N LEU A 265 27.27 -2.08 5.13
CA LEU A 265 27.42 -3.43 5.68
C LEU A 265 27.58 -4.47 4.56
N PRO A 266 28.64 -5.28 4.52
CA PRO A 266 28.89 -6.23 3.40
C PRO A 266 27.76 -7.24 3.16
N ALA A 267 27.05 -7.68 4.22
CA ALA A 267 25.90 -8.58 4.11
C ALA A 267 24.75 -7.98 3.28
N SER A 268 24.70 -6.65 3.11
CA SER A 268 23.70 -5.96 2.29
C SER A 268 23.64 -6.46 0.85
N ALA A 269 24.75 -6.90 0.26
CA ALA A 269 24.80 -7.39 -1.12
C ALA A 269 23.93 -8.62 -1.35
N GLY A 270 23.77 -9.47 -0.34
CA GLY A 270 22.94 -10.69 -0.40
C GLY A 270 21.61 -10.58 0.32
N GLU A 271 21.29 -9.42 0.93
CA GLU A 271 20.08 -9.24 1.73
C GLU A 271 18.83 -9.18 0.85
N THR A 272 17.91 -10.12 1.09
CA THR A 272 16.65 -10.28 0.34
C THR A 272 15.40 -9.79 1.08
N GLY A 273 15.59 -9.21 2.28
CA GLY A 273 14.52 -8.59 3.08
C GLY A 273 14.34 -9.13 4.50
N PRO A 274 14.40 -10.45 4.77
CA PRO A 274 14.02 -11.02 6.07
C PRO A 274 14.88 -10.55 7.25
N THR A 275 16.16 -10.26 7.04
CA THR A 275 17.10 -9.85 8.09
C THR A 275 17.53 -8.38 7.97
N TRP A 276 16.91 -7.64 7.09
CA TRP A 276 17.28 -6.28 6.74
C TRP A 276 17.38 -5.33 7.94
N THR A 277 16.49 -5.45 8.94
CA THR A 277 16.47 -4.60 10.15
C THR A 277 17.51 -4.94 11.19
N ALA A 278 17.98 -6.18 11.23
CA ALA A 278 18.75 -6.72 12.35
C ALA A 278 19.97 -5.83 12.69
N ALA A 279 20.76 -5.43 11.69
CA ALA A 279 21.96 -4.64 11.92
C ALA A 279 21.66 -3.27 12.59
N PHE A 280 20.53 -2.62 12.26
CA PHE A 280 20.16 -1.35 12.85
C PHE A 280 19.62 -1.54 14.28
N THR A 281 18.69 -2.48 14.49
CA THR A 281 18.10 -2.74 15.81
C THR A 281 19.10 -3.27 16.83
N GLU A 282 20.18 -3.89 16.36
CA GLU A 282 21.34 -4.30 17.17
C GLU A 282 22.34 -3.15 17.43
N GLY A 283 22.08 -1.94 16.90
CA GLY A 283 22.95 -0.78 17.07
C GLY A 283 24.25 -0.84 16.28
N LYS A 284 24.33 -1.66 15.23
CA LYS A 284 25.54 -1.87 14.41
C LYS A 284 25.66 -0.94 13.21
N VAL A 285 24.65 -0.12 12.93
CA VAL A 285 24.63 0.81 11.77
C VAL A 285 24.31 2.22 12.24
N GLY A 286 24.99 3.20 11.64
CA GLY A 286 24.83 4.61 11.97
C GLY A 286 23.50 5.19 11.50
N LEU A 287 23.10 4.91 10.27
CA LEU A 287 21.85 5.36 9.69
C LEU A 287 21.32 4.35 8.67
N MET A 288 20.03 4.41 8.39
CA MET A 288 19.35 3.47 7.50
C MET A 288 18.08 4.05 6.94
N LEU A 289 17.76 3.71 5.69
CA LEU A 289 16.45 3.93 5.10
C LEU A 289 15.59 2.68 5.35
N TYR A 290 14.40 2.84 5.98
CA TYR A 290 13.58 1.71 6.39
C TYR A 290 12.11 2.09 6.62
N PRO A 291 11.17 1.12 6.66
CA PRO A 291 9.80 1.36 7.09
C PRO A 291 9.68 2.05 8.45
N ALA A 292 8.67 2.91 8.60
CA ALA A 292 8.38 3.67 9.82
C ALA A 292 8.18 2.78 11.05
N THR A 293 7.80 1.52 10.85
CA THR A 293 7.67 0.50 11.90
C THR A 293 8.96 0.27 12.71
N LEU A 294 10.13 0.63 12.15
CA LEU A 294 11.42 0.57 12.87
C LEU A 294 11.42 1.41 14.15
N LEU A 295 10.66 2.51 14.19
CA LEU A 295 10.57 3.37 15.38
C LEU A 295 10.13 2.61 16.62
N SER A 296 9.20 1.68 16.49
CA SER A 296 8.65 0.91 17.62
C SER A 296 9.53 -0.29 18.02
N SER A 297 10.44 -0.72 17.15
CA SER A 297 11.29 -1.90 17.36
C SER A 297 12.73 -1.58 17.73
N THR A 298 13.11 -0.29 17.71
CA THR A 298 14.48 0.15 18.02
C THR A 298 14.64 0.40 19.51
N PRO A 299 15.61 -0.25 20.21
CA PRO A 299 15.75 -0.19 21.66
C PRO A 299 16.59 1.01 22.16
N PHE A 300 17.02 1.92 21.29
CA PHE A 300 17.85 3.09 21.60
C PHE A 300 17.25 4.36 20.96
N ASP A 301 17.82 5.53 21.30
CA ASP A 301 17.33 6.82 20.78
C ASP A 301 17.71 7.00 19.30
N VAL A 302 16.71 7.32 18.51
CA VAL A 302 16.83 7.52 17.05
C VAL A 302 16.26 8.85 16.63
N GLY A 303 16.90 9.45 15.63
CA GLY A 303 16.31 10.50 14.85
C GLY A 303 15.53 9.91 13.67
N VAL A 304 14.52 10.64 13.20
CA VAL A 304 13.62 10.25 12.09
C VAL A 304 13.41 11.44 11.17
N ALA A 305 13.52 11.21 9.87
CA ALA A 305 13.23 12.21 8.83
C ALA A 305 12.64 11.54 7.58
N GLY A 306 12.05 12.33 6.69
CA GLY A 306 11.75 11.86 5.34
C GLY A 306 13.04 11.52 4.58
N ILE A 307 12.93 10.65 3.59
CA ILE A 307 14.08 10.24 2.78
C ILE A 307 14.51 11.39 1.87
N PRO A 308 15.79 11.85 1.96
CA PRO A 308 16.26 12.96 1.17
C PRO A 308 16.61 12.54 -0.26
N GLY A 309 16.50 13.48 -1.20
CA GLY A 309 17.04 13.36 -2.56
C GLY A 309 18.50 13.79 -2.67
N PRO A 310 19.15 13.59 -3.82
CA PRO A 310 20.51 14.04 -4.07
C PRO A 310 20.71 15.54 -3.85
N GLY A 311 19.80 16.37 -4.34
CA GLY A 311 19.83 17.82 -4.18
C GLY A 311 19.13 18.34 -2.92
N GLY A 312 18.46 17.50 -2.17
CA GLY A 312 17.70 17.86 -0.98
C GLY A 312 16.23 17.40 -1.04
N GLY A 313 15.36 18.19 -0.38
CA GLY A 313 13.96 17.78 -0.25
C GLY A 313 13.75 16.61 0.72
N ALA A 314 12.53 16.12 0.78
CA ALA A 314 12.18 14.96 1.59
C ALA A 314 10.94 14.29 1.00
N SER A 315 10.97 12.96 0.86
CA SER A 315 9.86 12.16 0.38
C SER A 315 9.76 10.85 1.15
N THR A 316 8.78 10.03 0.80
CA THR A 316 8.54 8.69 1.32
C THR A 316 7.87 7.85 0.25
N PHE A 317 8.08 6.55 0.28
CA PHE A 317 7.19 5.63 -0.41
C PHE A 317 5.94 5.45 0.45
N VAL A 318 4.78 5.75 -0.10
CA VAL A 318 3.50 5.54 0.58
C VAL A 318 2.99 4.15 0.19
N GLY A 319 3.45 3.18 0.96
CA GLY A 319 3.10 1.77 0.83
C GLY A 319 1.99 1.36 1.80
N GLY A 320 1.92 0.07 2.09
CA GLY A 320 0.86 -0.55 2.87
C GLY A 320 -0.17 -1.22 1.97
N ASP A 321 -1.40 -1.34 2.45
CA ASP A 321 -2.46 -2.03 1.71
C ASP A 321 -3.65 -1.12 1.40
N GLY A 322 -4.23 -1.32 0.22
CA GLY A 322 -5.58 -0.88 -0.11
C GLY A 322 -6.60 -1.98 0.20
N ILE A 323 -7.84 -1.59 0.52
CA ILE A 323 -8.95 -2.52 0.79
C ILE A 323 -10.19 -2.13 0.00
N GLY A 324 -10.91 -3.14 -0.52
CA GLY A 324 -12.15 -2.94 -1.24
C GLY A 324 -13.16 -4.04 -1.01
N VAL A 325 -14.36 -3.82 -1.52
CA VAL A 325 -15.42 -4.82 -1.57
C VAL A 325 -15.16 -5.73 -2.76
N SER A 326 -15.13 -7.06 -2.54
CA SER A 326 -14.87 -7.99 -3.64
C SER A 326 -16.03 -8.06 -4.62
N LYS A 327 -15.72 -8.41 -5.88
CA LYS A 327 -16.73 -8.64 -6.92
C LYS A 327 -17.79 -9.69 -6.52
N ASP A 328 -17.41 -10.64 -5.66
CA ASP A 328 -18.27 -11.77 -5.29
C ASP A 328 -19.19 -11.46 -4.10
N SER A 329 -18.92 -10.36 -3.35
CA SER A 329 -19.72 -10.01 -2.18
C SER A 329 -21.15 -9.63 -2.57
N LYS A 330 -22.12 -10.19 -1.84
CA LYS A 330 -23.54 -9.81 -1.89
C LYS A 330 -23.95 -8.89 -0.75
N LYS A 331 -22.96 -8.44 0.07
CA LYS A 331 -23.15 -7.62 1.26
C LYS A 331 -22.42 -6.28 1.13
N ALA A 332 -22.44 -5.70 -0.06
CA ALA A 332 -21.66 -4.50 -0.37
C ALA A 332 -21.99 -3.30 0.54
N THR A 333 -23.28 -3.13 0.91
CA THR A 333 -23.71 -2.03 1.80
C THR A 333 -23.26 -2.25 3.25
N GLN A 334 -23.19 -3.49 3.72
CA GLN A 334 -22.67 -3.84 5.03
C GLN A 334 -21.13 -3.75 5.05
N ALA A 335 -20.47 -4.18 3.97
CA ALA A 335 -19.04 -4.03 3.79
C ALA A 335 -18.63 -2.55 3.77
N TRP A 336 -19.44 -1.68 3.13
CA TRP A 336 -19.24 -0.24 3.17
C TRP A 336 -19.36 0.33 4.58
N ASN A 337 -20.23 -0.21 5.43
CA ASN A 337 -20.31 0.22 6.83
C ASN A 337 -18.96 0.04 7.56
N PHE A 338 -18.29 -1.09 7.36
CA PHE A 338 -16.93 -1.30 7.89
C PHE A 338 -15.92 -0.32 7.27
N LEU A 339 -15.92 -0.16 5.93
CA LEU A 339 -14.97 0.70 5.23
C LEU A 339 -15.13 2.18 5.62
N SER A 340 -16.35 2.69 5.70
CA SER A 340 -16.62 4.07 6.10
C SER A 340 -16.23 4.35 7.56
N TRP A 341 -16.51 3.39 8.48
CA TRP A 341 -16.05 3.50 9.86
C TRP A 341 -14.52 3.46 9.96
N MET A 342 -13.87 2.57 9.22
CA MET A 342 -12.41 2.46 9.20
C MET A 342 -11.73 3.79 8.81
N MET A 343 -12.37 4.60 7.96
CA MET A 343 -11.91 5.93 7.58
C MET A 343 -12.35 7.03 8.54
N SER A 344 -13.15 6.74 9.58
CA SER A 344 -13.58 7.72 10.58
C SER A 344 -12.40 8.20 11.44
N GLU A 345 -12.57 9.37 12.10
CA GLU A 345 -11.60 9.85 13.08
C GLU A 345 -11.41 8.86 14.23
N GLU A 346 -12.49 8.20 14.68
CA GLU A 346 -12.43 7.17 15.72
C GLU A 346 -11.44 6.06 15.35
N ALA A 347 -11.62 5.42 14.19
CA ALA A 347 -10.75 4.32 13.77
C ALA A 347 -9.32 4.80 13.49
N GLN A 348 -9.16 5.95 12.82
CA GLN A 348 -7.86 6.48 12.45
C GLN A 348 -7.05 6.97 13.65
N VAL A 349 -7.68 7.60 14.65
CA VAL A 349 -6.99 8.18 15.81
C VAL A 349 -6.98 7.22 17.00
N GLU A 350 -8.17 6.72 17.43
CA GLU A 350 -8.27 5.93 18.66
C GLU A 350 -7.80 4.48 18.49
N VAL A 351 -7.75 3.97 17.24
CA VAL A 351 -7.23 2.63 16.97
C VAL A 351 -5.83 2.71 16.39
N LEU A 352 -5.65 3.25 15.18
CA LEU A 352 -4.35 3.29 14.51
C LEU A 352 -3.38 4.28 15.16
N GLY A 353 -3.76 5.54 15.33
CA GLY A 353 -2.92 6.57 15.94
C GLY A 353 -2.48 6.21 17.36
N LYS A 354 -3.38 5.65 18.18
CA LYS A 354 -3.06 5.14 19.53
C LYS A 354 -2.01 4.02 19.51
N ASN A 355 -2.02 3.20 18.46
CA ASN A 355 -0.99 2.16 18.24
C ASN A 355 0.29 2.71 17.61
N LYS A 356 0.39 4.03 17.37
CA LYS A 356 1.50 4.73 16.70
C LYS A 356 1.60 4.42 15.20
N ASP A 357 0.54 3.94 14.58
CA ASP A 357 0.46 3.77 13.13
C ASP A 357 0.14 5.12 12.45
N VAL A 358 0.47 5.18 11.18
CA VAL A 358 0.20 6.35 10.34
C VAL A 358 -1.28 6.43 10.02
N THR A 359 -1.86 7.64 10.11
CA THR A 359 -3.23 7.86 9.69
C THR A 359 -3.35 7.95 8.17
N SER A 360 -4.38 7.34 7.59
CA SER A 360 -4.65 7.38 6.14
C SER A 360 -5.28 8.71 5.67
N ARG A 361 -5.51 9.63 6.61
CA ARG A 361 -6.11 10.94 6.40
C ARG A 361 -5.15 12.05 6.83
N SER A 362 -4.86 12.97 5.91
CA SER A 362 -3.93 14.08 6.15
C SER A 362 -4.42 15.09 7.20
N ASP A 363 -5.75 15.29 7.33
CA ASP A 363 -6.34 16.15 8.36
C ASP A 363 -6.16 15.62 9.79
N LEU A 364 -5.81 14.33 9.95
CA LEU A 364 -5.56 13.67 11.22
C LEU A 364 -4.07 13.45 11.52
N ALA A 365 -3.18 13.96 10.68
CA ALA A 365 -1.72 13.78 10.84
C ALA A 365 -1.18 14.29 12.19
N LYS A 366 -1.78 15.35 12.73
CA LYS A 366 -1.43 15.94 14.04
C LYS A 366 -2.41 15.54 15.15
N ASN A 367 -2.80 14.26 15.18
CA ASN A 367 -3.65 13.77 16.24
C ASN A 367 -2.94 13.76 17.61
N LYS A 368 -3.72 13.58 18.69
CA LYS A 368 -3.21 13.64 20.07
C LYS A 368 -2.12 12.62 20.40
N TYR A 369 -2.08 11.48 19.73
CA TYR A 369 -1.06 10.45 19.92
C TYR A 369 0.21 10.78 19.13
N ALA A 370 0.08 11.29 17.92
CA ALA A 370 1.23 11.73 17.13
C ALA A 370 1.93 12.92 17.78
N THR A 371 1.18 13.91 18.30
CA THR A 371 1.77 15.08 18.96
C THR A 371 2.49 14.77 20.27
N ALA A 372 2.29 13.60 20.85
CA ALA A 372 3.04 13.15 22.05
C ALA A 372 4.50 12.75 21.72
N ASP A 373 4.82 12.44 20.45
CA ASP A 373 6.18 12.14 19.98
C ASP A 373 6.44 12.89 18.66
N PRO A 374 7.34 13.90 18.64
CA PRO A 374 7.62 14.68 17.42
C PRO A 374 8.02 13.83 16.22
N ARG A 375 8.59 12.63 16.43
CA ARG A 375 8.96 11.69 15.36
C ARG A 375 7.72 11.16 14.64
N LEU A 376 6.62 10.91 15.37
CA LEU A 376 5.34 10.49 14.78
C LEU A 376 4.69 11.62 13.98
N VAL A 377 4.84 12.88 14.42
CA VAL A 377 4.41 14.03 13.61
C VAL A 377 5.17 14.06 12.29
N THR A 378 6.51 13.92 12.34
CA THR A 378 7.36 13.88 11.14
C THR A 378 6.94 12.76 10.18
N ILE A 379 6.67 11.55 10.71
CA ILE A 379 6.21 10.39 9.92
C ILE A 379 4.87 10.69 9.25
N ASN A 380 3.88 11.19 10.00
CA ASN A 380 2.56 11.50 9.44
C ASN A 380 2.60 12.64 8.40
N GLU A 381 3.41 13.69 8.64
CA GLU A 381 3.51 14.82 7.72
C GLU A 381 4.21 14.46 6.40
N VAL A 382 5.18 13.54 6.41
CA VAL A 382 5.88 13.15 5.20
C VAL A 382 5.00 12.34 4.25
N ALA A 383 3.93 11.71 4.74
CA ALA A 383 2.97 10.99 3.90
C ALA A 383 2.38 11.88 2.79
N GLY A 384 2.22 13.18 3.07
CA GLY A 384 1.76 14.16 2.09
C GLY A 384 2.81 14.61 1.06
N LYS A 385 4.06 14.18 1.23
CA LYS A 385 5.21 14.47 0.33
C LYS A 385 5.69 13.22 -0.41
N GLY A 386 5.06 12.10 -0.15
CA GLY A 386 5.40 10.83 -0.76
C GLY A 386 4.56 10.50 -1.97
N ASP A 387 4.90 9.39 -2.60
CA ASP A 387 4.17 8.88 -3.73
C ASP A 387 3.97 7.36 -3.63
N THR A 388 3.03 6.85 -4.43
CA THR A 388 2.73 5.43 -4.62
C THR A 388 2.78 5.16 -6.12
N PRO A 389 3.77 4.43 -6.63
CA PRO A 389 3.86 4.18 -8.06
C PRO A 389 2.73 3.27 -8.54
N VAL A 390 2.10 3.64 -9.66
CA VAL A 390 1.00 2.88 -10.27
C VAL A 390 1.47 2.24 -11.56
N ALA A 391 1.51 0.90 -11.60
CA ALA A 391 1.80 0.14 -12.81
C ALA A 391 1.18 -1.26 -12.73
N MET A 392 0.66 -1.76 -13.86
CA MET A 392 0.00 -3.08 -13.92
C MET A 392 0.97 -4.23 -13.64
N ASN A 393 2.18 -4.16 -14.17
CA ASN A 393 3.21 -5.19 -14.04
C ASN A 393 4.30 -4.85 -13.01
N PHE A 394 3.95 -4.06 -11.99
CA PHE A 394 4.89 -3.59 -10.97
C PHE A 394 5.68 -4.74 -10.32
N GLN A 395 4.97 -5.82 -9.97
CA GLN A 395 5.57 -7.00 -9.32
C GLN A 395 6.71 -7.59 -10.16
N GLN A 396 6.49 -7.79 -11.44
CA GLN A 396 7.46 -8.41 -12.34
C GLN A 396 8.64 -7.47 -12.63
N ALA A 397 8.34 -6.19 -12.79
CA ALA A 397 9.35 -5.18 -13.11
C ALA A 397 10.31 -4.91 -11.94
N PHE A 398 9.79 -4.94 -10.70
CA PHE A 398 10.51 -4.45 -9.53
C PHE A 398 10.70 -5.47 -8.41
N ASN A 399 9.66 -6.19 -7.98
CA ASN A 399 9.69 -7.00 -6.76
C ASN A 399 10.09 -8.46 -6.99
N ALA A 400 9.98 -8.97 -8.22
CA ALA A 400 10.37 -10.36 -8.52
C ALA A 400 11.85 -10.61 -8.22
N PRO A 401 12.24 -11.81 -7.75
CA PRO A 401 13.63 -12.12 -7.35
C PRO A 401 14.70 -11.91 -8.44
N ASN A 402 14.31 -11.91 -9.70
CA ASN A 402 15.19 -11.67 -10.85
C ASN A 402 14.66 -10.50 -11.70
N SER A 403 14.06 -9.51 -11.08
CA SER A 403 13.52 -8.36 -11.78
C SER A 403 14.63 -7.60 -12.53
N PRO A 404 14.30 -6.95 -13.66
CA PRO A 404 15.26 -6.09 -14.35
C PRO A 404 15.71 -4.91 -13.49
N TRP A 405 14.91 -4.49 -12.52
CA TRP A 405 15.30 -3.51 -11.49
C TRP A 405 16.51 -3.98 -10.66
N LEU A 406 16.50 -5.21 -10.15
CA LEU A 406 17.66 -5.77 -9.43
C LEU A 406 18.90 -5.86 -10.30
N THR A 407 18.74 -6.13 -11.58
CA THR A 407 19.84 -6.13 -12.56
C THR A 407 20.44 -4.74 -12.69
N LEU A 408 19.60 -3.69 -12.86
CA LEU A 408 20.06 -2.29 -12.91
C LEU A 408 20.84 -1.93 -11.65
N VAL A 409 20.30 -2.20 -10.46
CA VAL A 409 20.97 -1.89 -9.19
C VAL A 409 22.32 -2.61 -9.07
N ARG A 410 22.37 -3.89 -9.40
CA ARG A 410 23.62 -4.66 -9.38
C ARG A 410 24.67 -4.03 -10.30
N ASN A 411 24.30 -3.76 -11.55
CA ASN A 411 25.20 -3.17 -12.54
C ASN A 411 25.71 -1.79 -12.10
N GLN A 412 24.81 -0.92 -11.64
CA GLN A 412 25.16 0.47 -11.33
C GLN A 412 25.87 0.62 -9.98
N VAL A 413 25.52 -0.18 -8.97
CA VAL A 413 25.97 0.04 -7.59
C VAL A 413 27.02 -0.96 -7.15
N LEU A 414 26.81 -2.26 -7.36
CA LEU A 414 27.72 -3.30 -6.87
C LEU A 414 28.91 -3.51 -7.81
N GLU A 415 28.65 -3.55 -9.11
CA GLU A 415 29.68 -3.84 -10.13
C GLU A 415 30.29 -2.55 -10.69
N GLY A 416 29.57 -1.43 -10.64
CA GLY A 416 30.01 -0.15 -11.19
C GLY A 416 30.20 -0.21 -12.72
N SER A 417 29.45 -1.08 -13.37
CA SER A 417 29.48 -1.35 -14.80
C SER A 417 28.07 -1.39 -15.37
N GLY A 418 27.96 -1.32 -16.69
CA GLY A 418 26.67 -1.42 -17.36
C GLY A 418 26.13 -0.09 -17.87
N ASP A 419 25.13 -0.21 -18.73
CA ASP A 419 24.42 0.91 -19.34
C ASP A 419 23.04 1.06 -18.67
N ALA A 420 22.91 2.10 -17.84
CA ALA A 420 21.68 2.39 -17.12
C ALA A 420 20.47 2.54 -18.06
N GLN A 421 20.68 3.08 -19.27
CA GLN A 421 19.59 3.22 -20.25
C GLN A 421 19.14 1.85 -20.79
N LYS A 422 20.08 0.94 -21.04
CA LYS A 422 19.76 -0.43 -21.46
C LYS A 422 18.96 -1.16 -20.38
N ASP A 423 19.43 -1.13 -19.14
CA ASP A 423 18.76 -1.78 -18.01
C ASP A 423 17.35 -1.18 -17.78
N ASN A 424 17.21 0.15 -17.91
CA ASN A 424 15.93 0.85 -17.83
C ASN A 424 14.95 0.44 -18.95
N ASN A 425 15.45 0.21 -20.17
CA ASN A 425 14.62 -0.28 -21.27
C ASN A 425 14.09 -1.71 -21.01
N GLU A 426 14.84 -2.54 -20.30
CA GLU A 426 14.39 -3.88 -19.89
C GLU A 426 13.26 -3.78 -18.84
N ILE A 427 13.35 -2.81 -17.89
CA ILE A 427 12.24 -2.52 -16.96
C ILE A 427 11.00 -2.08 -17.74
N THR A 428 11.16 -1.13 -18.66
CA THR A 428 10.07 -0.64 -19.53
C THR A 428 9.43 -1.77 -20.34
N ALA A 429 10.23 -2.69 -20.87
CA ALA A 429 9.71 -3.83 -21.62
C ALA A 429 8.81 -4.75 -20.78
N VAL A 430 9.11 -4.92 -19.48
CA VAL A 430 8.25 -5.67 -18.56
C VAL A 430 7.00 -4.89 -18.19
N LEU A 431 7.12 -3.58 -17.96
CA LEU A 431 5.96 -2.73 -17.64
C LEU A 431 4.89 -2.72 -18.73
N LYS A 432 5.29 -2.87 -20.00
CA LYS A 432 4.40 -2.87 -21.21
C LYS A 432 3.76 -4.22 -21.52
N GLN A 433 4.10 -5.31 -20.84
CA GLN A 433 3.48 -6.63 -21.07
C GLN A 433 2.05 -6.68 -20.55
#